data_4cb7b593161398259622bd717648680d
#
_entry.id   4cb7b593161398259622bd717648680d
#
_cell.length_a   1.000
_cell.length_b   1.000
_cell.length_c   1.000
_cell.angle_alpha   90.00
_cell.angle_beta   90.00
_cell.angle_gamma   90.00
#
_symmetry.space_group_name_H-M   'P 1'
#
loop_
_entity.id
_entity.type
_entity.pdbx_description
1 polymer ?
#
loop_
_entity_poly.entity_id
_entity_poly.type
_entity_poly.pdbx_seq_one_letter_code
_entity_poly.pdbx_strand_id
1 'polypeptide(L)'
;SIFDEYPIHQTSETIDRPAVSDPNVYERFYFTFFEKSGAAAVGLTLTLHPNRGLVDAAFGVTTGRRYESLMMSDVLTSERENISCGPLRLEILEPMRHLRITIDGHTDFSASIDYRATSPAIREDRVTRSRERRVVQDRTRYAQCGSVTGTVVGQYGELVLNENNWTAVRDHSWGIWDGPKQHTTDI
;
A
#
# COMPACT_ATOMS: atom_id res chain seq x y z
N SER A 1 -9.06 10.80 14.39
CA SER A 1 -8.64 11.32 13.06
C SER A 1 -9.43 12.58 12.73
N ILE A 2 -8.90 13.43 11.85
CA ILE A 2 -9.64 14.59 11.33
C ILE A 2 -10.93 14.18 10.60
N PHE A 3 -10.98 12.95 10.10
CA PHE A 3 -12.17 12.40 9.46
C PHE A 3 -13.34 12.16 10.42
N ASP A 4 -13.11 12.16 11.73
CA ASP A 4 -14.18 12.06 12.73
C ASP A 4 -15.09 13.30 12.75
N GLU A 5 -14.69 14.42 12.13
CA GLU A 5 -15.53 15.59 11.90
C GLU A 5 -16.61 15.34 10.83
N TYR A 6 -16.43 14.39 9.94
CA TYR A 6 -17.38 14.10 8.87
C TYR A 6 -18.42 13.06 9.32
N PRO A 7 -19.69 13.16 8.89
CA PRO A 7 -20.75 12.22 9.25
C PRO A 7 -20.66 10.91 8.45
N ILE A 8 -19.53 10.22 8.53
CA ILE A 8 -19.20 9.00 7.76
C ILE A 8 -18.96 7.77 8.63
N HIS A 9 -19.16 7.86 9.93
CA HIS A 9 -19.01 6.74 10.85
C HIS A 9 -20.00 5.62 10.53
N GLN A 10 -19.50 4.41 10.40
CA GLN A 10 -20.29 3.19 10.21
C GLN A 10 -20.41 2.36 11.49
N THR A 11 -19.73 2.79 12.55
CA THR A 11 -19.76 2.22 13.89
C THR A 11 -19.76 3.34 14.92
N SER A 12 -19.94 3.02 16.21
CA SER A 12 -19.83 3.99 17.31
C SER A 12 -18.38 4.35 17.67
N GLU A 13 -17.40 3.73 17.04
CA GLU A 13 -15.99 3.99 17.27
C GLU A 13 -15.48 5.14 16.38
N THR A 14 -14.32 5.68 16.75
CA THR A 14 -13.59 6.64 15.92
C THR A 14 -13.11 5.98 14.61
N ILE A 15 -12.84 6.80 13.58
CA ILE A 15 -12.45 6.33 12.24
C ILE A 15 -11.21 5.45 12.23
N ASP A 16 -10.28 5.67 13.15
CA ASP A 16 -9.04 4.89 13.27
C ASP A 16 -9.24 3.49 13.87
N ARG A 17 -10.45 3.18 14.35
CA ARG A 17 -10.79 1.87 14.93
C ARG A 17 -11.71 1.09 14.02
N PRO A 18 -11.34 -0.16 13.65
CA PRO A 18 -12.21 -1.01 12.85
C PRO A 18 -13.41 -1.53 13.65
N ALA A 19 -14.49 -1.87 12.95
CA ALA A 19 -15.73 -2.40 13.52
C ALA A 19 -15.58 -3.79 14.17
N VAL A 20 -14.47 -4.49 13.90
CA VAL A 20 -14.23 -5.86 14.34
C VAL A 20 -12.89 -5.95 15.09
N SER A 21 -12.83 -6.84 16.07
CA SER A 21 -11.66 -7.01 16.93
C SER A 21 -10.65 -8.07 16.44
N ASP A 22 -10.83 -8.61 15.23
CA ASP A 22 -9.89 -9.60 14.70
C ASP A 22 -8.49 -8.95 14.53
N PRO A 23 -7.41 -9.56 15.06
CA PRO A 23 -6.06 -9.02 14.95
C PRO A 23 -5.53 -8.96 13.51
N ASN A 24 -6.17 -9.67 12.58
CA ASN A 24 -5.81 -9.70 11.16
C ASN A 24 -6.59 -8.71 10.31
N VAL A 25 -7.25 -7.73 10.94
CA VAL A 25 -7.77 -6.57 10.20
C VAL A 25 -6.61 -5.79 9.64
N TYR A 26 -6.73 -5.45 8.37
CA TYR A 26 -5.72 -4.69 7.65
C TYR A 26 -6.36 -3.70 6.68
N GLU A 27 -5.56 -2.72 6.28
CA GLU A 27 -5.80 -1.87 5.13
C GLU A 27 -4.49 -1.69 4.38
N ARG A 28 -4.48 -1.96 3.07
CA ARG A 28 -3.25 -2.02 2.29
C ARG A 28 -3.34 -1.23 1.01
N PHE A 29 -2.34 -0.40 0.80
CA PHE A 29 -2.02 0.23 -0.47
C PHE A 29 -0.94 -0.58 -1.16
N TYR A 30 -1.15 -0.89 -2.43
CA TYR A 30 -0.18 -1.57 -3.28
C TYR A 30 -0.02 -0.81 -4.57
N PHE A 31 1.23 -0.57 -4.97
CA PHE A 31 1.57 0.09 -6.22
C PHE A 31 2.62 -0.73 -6.94
N THR A 32 2.50 -0.78 -8.27
CA THR A 32 3.56 -1.22 -9.15
C THR A 32 3.68 -0.26 -10.31
N PHE A 33 4.89 0.19 -10.54
CA PHE A 33 5.27 1.06 -11.63
C PHE A 33 6.18 0.26 -12.55
N PHE A 34 5.85 0.25 -13.84
CA PHE A 34 6.58 -0.54 -14.83
C PHE A 34 7.13 0.37 -15.92
N GLU A 35 8.40 0.21 -16.24
CA GLU A 35 8.91 0.74 -17.47
C GLU A 35 8.35 -0.05 -18.66
N LYS A 36 7.83 0.64 -19.67
CA LYS A 36 7.15 0.00 -20.82
C LYS A 36 8.04 -0.93 -21.64
N SER A 37 9.36 -0.75 -21.58
CA SER A 37 10.33 -1.65 -22.18
C SER A 37 10.49 -2.98 -21.42
N GLY A 38 10.05 -3.04 -20.15
CA GLY A 38 10.27 -4.17 -19.25
C GLY A 38 11.64 -4.17 -18.57
N ALA A 39 12.46 -3.12 -18.74
CA ALA A 39 13.81 -3.09 -18.19
C ALA A 39 13.84 -2.77 -16.68
N ALA A 40 12.80 -2.10 -16.16
CA ALA A 40 12.73 -1.74 -14.75
C ALA A 40 11.29 -1.80 -14.20
N ALA A 41 11.19 -2.04 -12.90
CA ALA A 41 9.96 -1.95 -12.15
C ALA A 41 10.24 -1.43 -10.73
N VAL A 42 9.26 -0.71 -10.18
CA VAL A 42 9.26 -0.25 -8.79
C VAL A 42 7.97 -0.74 -8.13
N GLY A 43 8.07 -1.32 -6.96
CA GLY A 43 6.94 -1.82 -6.18
C GLY A 43 6.87 -1.19 -4.80
N LEU A 44 5.67 -0.93 -4.33
CA LEU A 44 5.39 -0.49 -2.96
C LEU A 44 4.22 -1.26 -2.40
N THR A 45 4.38 -1.73 -1.18
CA THR A 45 3.29 -2.15 -0.29
C THR A 45 3.34 -1.31 0.97
N LEU A 46 2.22 -0.75 1.39
CA LEU A 46 2.04 -0.10 2.68
C LEU A 46 0.79 -0.66 3.33
N THR A 47 0.94 -1.29 4.50
CA THR A 47 -0.15 -2.00 5.19
C THR A 47 -0.33 -1.47 6.60
N LEU A 48 -1.56 -1.07 6.92
CA LEU A 48 -1.98 -0.69 8.25
C LEU A 48 -2.62 -1.91 8.93
N HIS A 49 -2.27 -2.16 10.18
CA HIS A 49 -2.84 -3.19 11.05
C HIS A 49 -3.45 -2.54 12.29
N PRO A 50 -4.66 -1.97 12.20
CA PRO A 50 -5.21 -1.11 13.26
C PRO A 50 -5.38 -1.81 14.61
N ASN A 51 -5.79 -3.08 14.61
CA ASN A 51 -5.95 -3.86 15.85
C ASN A 51 -4.62 -4.34 16.46
N ARG A 52 -3.50 -4.10 15.77
CA ARG A 52 -2.14 -4.37 16.28
C ARG A 52 -1.37 -3.09 16.58
N GLY A 53 -1.91 -1.92 16.22
CA GLY A 53 -1.22 -0.64 16.34
C GLY A 53 0.05 -0.54 15.50
N LEU A 54 0.09 -1.21 14.34
CA LEU A 54 1.28 -1.40 13.51
C LEU A 54 1.00 -0.92 12.09
N VAL A 55 2.01 -0.32 11.47
CA VAL A 55 2.11 -0.11 10.03
C VAL A 55 3.38 -0.77 9.52
N ASP A 56 3.31 -1.45 8.39
CA ASP A 56 4.48 -1.99 7.70
C ASP A 56 4.51 -1.58 6.23
N ALA A 57 5.70 -1.53 5.66
CA ALA A 57 5.90 -1.20 4.27
C ALA A 57 7.07 -1.98 3.66
N ALA A 58 6.95 -2.27 2.37
CA ALA A 58 8.03 -2.79 1.56
C ALA A 58 8.12 -1.96 0.27
N PHE A 59 9.30 -1.45 -0.01
CA PHE A 59 9.62 -0.75 -1.25
C PHE A 59 10.70 -1.52 -2.00
N GLY A 60 10.53 -1.74 -3.28
CA GLY A 60 11.49 -2.52 -4.06
C GLY A 60 11.68 -1.96 -5.46
N VAL A 61 12.90 -2.11 -5.96
CA VAL A 61 13.32 -1.70 -7.30
C VAL A 61 13.96 -2.87 -8.01
N THR A 62 13.54 -3.12 -9.23
CA THR A 62 14.17 -4.11 -10.12
C THR A 62 14.69 -3.42 -11.37
N THR A 63 15.95 -3.65 -11.72
CA THR A 63 16.57 -3.16 -12.96
C THR A 63 17.35 -4.30 -13.63
N GLY A 64 16.86 -4.80 -14.75
CA GLY A 64 17.45 -5.96 -15.40
C GLY A 64 17.45 -7.19 -14.47
N ARG A 65 18.64 -7.65 -14.04
CA ARG A 65 18.79 -8.78 -13.10
C ARG A 65 19.08 -8.37 -11.66
N ARG A 66 19.05 -7.07 -11.37
CA ARG A 66 19.34 -6.53 -10.03
C ARG A 66 18.03 -6.25 -9.32
N TYR A 67 17.99 -6.54 -8.04
CA TYR A 67 16.88 -6.25 -7.15
C TYR A 67 17.40 -5.64 -5.85
N GLU A 68 16.77 -4.61 -5.40
CA GLU A 68 17.02 -4.00 -4.10
C GLU A 68 15.69 -3.69 -3.42
N SER A 69 15.65 -3.77 -2.10
CA SER A 69 14.44 -3.55 -1.35
C SER A 69 14.71 -2.94 0.02
N LEU A 70 13.72 -2.20 0.51
CA LEU A 70 13.66 -1.63 1.83
C LEU A 70 12.39 -2.13 2.52
N MET A 71 12.55 -2.78 3.68
CA MET A 71 11.45 -3.25 4.51
C MET A 71 11.39 -2.38 5.77
N MET A 72 10.19 -1.93 6.11
CA MET A 72 9.97 -0.98 7.21
C MET A 72 8.80 -1.42 8.05
N SER A 73 8.83 -1.07 9.35
CA SER A 73 7.73 -1.25 10.27
C SER A 73 7.76 -0.14 11.31
N ASP A 74 6.60 0.36 11.70
CA ASP A 74 6.46 1.47 12.64
C ASP A 74 5.15 1.38 13.43
N VAL A 75 5.00 2.24 14.43
CA VAL A 75 3.75 2.37 15.20
C VAL A 75 2.71 3.09 14.35
N LEU A 76 1.52 2.51 14.25
CA LEU A 76 0.41 3.13 13.54
C LEU A 76 -0.19 4.28 14.38
N THR A 77 -0.23 5.46 13.81
CA THR A 77 -0.90 6.63 14.37
C THR A 77 -2.38 6.70 13.94
N SER A 78 -3.13 7.69 14.42
CA SER A 78 -4.50 7.97 13.95
C SER A 78 -4.55 8.74 12.62
N GLU A 79 -3.40 9.17 12.10
CA GLU A 79 -3.33 9.89 10.83
C GLU A 79 -3.67 9.00 9.64
N ARG A 80 -4.51 9.48 8.72
CA ARG A 80 -5.01 8.72 7.56
C ARG A 80 -4.86 9.45 6.22
N GLU A 81 -4.45 10.71 6.21
CA GLU A 81 -4.13 11.46 4.97
C GLU A 81 -2.65 11.36 4.61
N ASN A 82 -1.77 11.40 5.63
CA ASN A 82 -0.33 11.35 5.50
C ASN A 82 0.20 10.15 6.29
N ILE A 83 0.19 8.99 5.67
CA ILE A 83 0.57 7.74 6.33
C ILE A 83 2.08 7.58 6.25
N SER A 84 2.73 7.43 7.42
CA SER A 84 4.19 7.27 7.52
C SER A 84 4.54 5.87 8.00
N CYS A 85 5.64 5.33 7.49
CA CYS A 85 6.28 4.10 7.98
C CYS A 85 7.81 4.28 7.87
N GLY A 86 8.47 4.64 8.96
CA GLY A 86 9.88 5.04 8.93
C GLY A 86 10.12 6.23 7.97
N PRO A 87 11.08 6.10 7.03
CA PRO A 87 11.38 7.14 6.04
C PRO A 87 10.34 7.27 4.91
N LEU A 88 9.44 6.29 4.77
CA LEU A 88 8.40 6.29 3.75
C LEU A 88 7.18 7.07 4.20
N ARG A 89 6.64 7.89 3.28
CA ARG A 89 5.38 8.60 3.43
C ARG A 89 4.49 8.40 2.21
N LEU A 90 3.22 8.14 2.45
CA LEU A 90 2.15 8.14 1.45
C LEU A 90 1.17 9.26 1.77
N GLU A 91 1.01 10.20 0.85
CA GLU A 91 0.10 11.34 0.96
C GLU A 91 -1.06 11.19 -0.03
N ILE A 92 -2.28 11.37 0.44
CA ILE A 92 -3.49 11.38 -0.41
C ILE A 92 -3.78 12.84 -0.77
N LEU A 93 -3.22 13.31 -1.89
CA LEU A 93 -3.38 14.71 -2.34
C LEU A 93 -4.77 14.97 -2.94
N GLU A 94 -5.30 14.01 -3.69
CA GLU A 94 -6.67 14.03 -4.21
C GLU A 94 -7.23 12.59 -4.15
N PRO A 95 -8.24 12.32 -3.33
CA PRO A 95 -8.80 10.99 -3.17
C PRO A 95 -9.18 10.36 -4.51
N MET A 96 -8.78 9.11 -4.72
CA MET A 96 -9.00 8.30 -5.93
C MET A 96 -8.30 8.83 -7.19
N ARG A 97 -7.52 9.92 -7.11
CA ARG A 97 -6.91 10.56 -8.30
C ARG A 97 -5.41 10.80 -8.19
N HIS A 98 -4.93 11.36 -7.08
CA HIS A 98 -3.54 11.76 -6.95
C HIS A 98 -2.98 11.38 -5.60
N LEU A 99 -1.95 10.55 -5.60
CA LEU A 99 -1.20 10.14 -4.42
C LEU A 99 0.27 10.42 -4.64
N ARG A 100 0.96 10.81 -3.56
CA ARG A 100 2.40 11.03 -3.54
C ARG A 100 3.06 10.04 -2.60
N ILE A 101 4.17 9.48 -3.05
CA ILE A 101 5.02 8.57 -2.28
C ILE A 101 6.39 9.21 -2.18
N THR A 102 6.89 9.36 -0.95
CA THR A 102 8.26 9.86 -0.71
C THR A 102 9.01 8.90 0.20
N ILE A 103 10.30 8.75 -0.05
CA ILE A 103 11.27 8.13 0.86
C ILE A 103 12.36 9.16 1.06
N ASP A 104 12.52 9.63 2.30
CA ASP A 104 13.49 10.66 2.66
C ASP A 104 14.21 10.29 3.96
N GLY A 105 15.50 10.66 4.05
CA GLY A 105 16.31 10.38 5.23
C GLY A 105 16.83 8.95 5.35
N HIS A 106 16.70 8.11 4.31
CA HIS A 106 17.33 6.79 4.26
C HIS A 106 18.66 6.83 3.51
N THR A 107 19.65 6.04 3.95
CA THR A 107 21.01 6.07 3.36
C THR A 107 21.09 5.49 1.95
N ASP A 108 20.31 4.44 1.67
CA ASP A 108 20.42 3.67 0.44
C ASP A 108 19.30 3.99 -0.56
N PHE A 109 18.20 4.58 -0.10
CA PHE A 109 17.04 4.91 -0.92
C PHE A 109 16.57 6.35 -0.73
N SER A 110 16.25 7.01 -1.83
CA SER A 110 15.35 8.16 -1.84
C SER A 110 14.34 8.03 -2.98
N ALA A 111 13.13 8.53 -2.77
CA ALA A 111 12.10 8.50 -3.78
C ALA A 111 11.16 9.70 -3.65
N SER A 112 10.72 10.21 -4.79
CA SER A 112 9.64 11.18 -4.90
C SER A 112 8.80 10.81 -6.11
N ILE A 113 7.63 10.22 -5.87
CA ILE A 113 6.80 9.60 -6.90
C ILE A 113 5.39 10.17 -6.80
N ASP A 114 4.87 10.69 -7.89
CA ASP A 114 3.48 11.08 -8.06
C ASP A 114 2.74 10.04 -8.90
N TYR A 115 1.73 9.41 -8.32
CA TYR A 115 0.75 8.57 -9.02
C TYR A 115 -0.48 9.38 -9.36
N ARG A 116 -0.93 9.34 -10.62
CA ARG A 116 -2.19 9.93 -11.08
C ARG A 116 -3.04 8.90 -11.78
N ALA A 117 -4.28 8.73 -11.30
CA ALA A 117 -5.23 7.80 -11.91
C ALA A 117 -5.59 8.22 -13.34
N THR A 118 -5.54 7.26 -14.26
CA THR A 118 -5.95 7.42 -15.66
C THR A 118 -7.21 6.63 -15.99
N SER A 119 -7.67 5.79 -15.05
CA SER A 119 -8.91 5.02 -15.18
C SER A 119 -9.80 5.20 -13.93
N PRO A 120 -11.11 4.96 -14.04
CA PRO A 120 -11.94 4.73 -12.85
C PRO A 120 -11.40 3.57 -12.02
N ALA A 121 -11.68 3.58 -10.71
CA ALA A 121 -11.40 2.44 -9.86
C ALA A 121 -12.39 1.31 -10.17
N ILE A 122 -11.88 0.10 -10.33
CA ILE A 122 -12.68 -1.11 -10.55
C ILE A 122 -12.73 -1.89 -9.24
N ARG A 123 -13.91 -1.94 -8.63
CA ARG A 123 -14.13 -2.74 -7.44
C ARG A 123 -14.22 -4.22 -7.83
N GLU A 124 -13.43 -5.06 -7.17
CA GLU A 124 -13.57 -6.50 -7.25
C GLU A 124 -14.72 -6.99 -6.34
N ASP A 125 -15.18 -8.21 -6.61
CA ASP A 125 -16.15 -8.84 -5.73
C ASP A 125 -15.56 -9.06 -4.34
N ARG A 126 -16.39 -8.82 -3.31
CA ARG A 126 -16.01 -9.11 -1.93
C ARG A 126 -15.75 -10.60 -1.76
N VAL A 127 -14.59 -10.93 -1.20
CA VAL A 127 -14.21 -12.31 -0.93
C VAL A 127 -14.40 -12.61 0.55
N THR A 128 -15.25 -13.59 0.87
CA THR A 128 -15.43 -14.08 2.24
C THR A 128 -15.12 -15.57 2.31
N ARG A 129 -14.27 -15.96 3.25
CA ARG A 129 -13.94 -17.36 3.54
C ARG A 129 -13.98 -17.62 5.03
N SER A 130 -14.54 -18.75 5.40
CA SER A 130 -14.59 -19.21 6.79
C SER A 130 -13.89 -20.56 6.94
N ARG A 131 -13.26 -20.77 8.10
CA ARG A 131 -12.66 -22.02 8.52
C ARG A 131 -12.99 -22.24 10.00
N GLU A 132 -13.49 -23.43 10.36
CA GLU A 132 -13.82 -23.78 11.74
C GLU A 132 -14.73 -22.74 12.42
N ARG A 133 -15.74 -22.24 11.72
CA ARG A 133 -16.70 -21.22 12.17
C ARG A 133 -16.09 -19.81 12.40
N ARG A 134 -14.83 -19.59 12.01
CA ARG A 134 -14.18 -18.29 12.04
C ARG A 134 -14.01 -17.75 10.63
N VAL A 135 -14.30 -16.47 10.44
CA VAL A 135 -13.96 -15.75 9.20
C VAL A 135 -12.43 -15.59 9.17
N VAL A 136 -11.78 -16.17 8.16
CA VAL A 136 -10.33 -16.11 7.96
C VAL A 136 -9.95 -15.18 6.80
N GLN A 137 -10.94 -14.85 5.97
CA GLN A 137 -10.81 -13.82 4.94
C GLN A 137 -12.17 -13.14 4.76
N ASP A 138 -12.15 -11.83 4.81
CA ASP A 138 -13.28 -10.97 4.44
C ASP A 138 -12.66 -9.70 3.86
N ARG A 139 -12.59 -9.61 2.55
CA ARG A 139 -11.79 -8.60 1.86
C ARG A 139 -12.60 -7.90 0.77
N THR A 140 -12.53 -6.58 0.77
CA THR A 140 -12.87 -5.73 -0.37
C THR A 140 -11.58 -5.18 -0.98
N ARG A 141 -11.55 -5.04 -2.30
CA ARG A 141 -10.44 -4.47 -3.04
C ARG A 141 -10.95 -3.71 -4.26
N TYR A 142 -10.27 -2.63 -4.61
CA TYR A 142 -10.36 -2.06 -5.94
C TYR A 142 -8.96 -1.93 -6.57
N ALA A 143 -8.92 -2.00 -7.89
CA ALA A 143 -7.72 -1.78 -8.70
C ALA A 143 -7.92 -0.57 -9.61
N GLN A 144 -6.81 0.09 -9.98
CA GLN A 144 -6.85 1.30 -10.78
C GLN A 144 -5.56 1.46 -11.58
N CYS A 145 -5.68 1.75 -12.88
CA CYS A 145 -4.52 2.13 -13.69
C CYS A 145 -4.21 3.62 -13.54
N GLY A 146 -2.95 3.97 -13.74
CA GLY A 146 -2.50 5.34 -13.61
C GLY A 146 -1.25 5.65 -14.45
N SER A 147 -0.91 6.93 -14.49
CA SER A 147 0.39 7.43 -14.88
C SER A 147 1.26 7.65 -13.64
N VAL A 148 2.55 7.72 -13.86
CA VAL A 148 3.54 7.95 -12.81
C VAL A 148 4.61 8.92 -13.30
N THR A 149 5.01 9.83 -12.42
CA THR A 149 6.16 10.71 -12.61
C THR A 149 6.96 10.77 -11.33
N GLY A 150 8.25 11.08 -11.45
CA GLY A 150 9.11 11.25 -10.28
C GLY A 150 10.49 10.62 -10.45
N THR A 151 11.17 10.43 -9.32
CA THR A 151 12.52 9.88 -9.27
C THR A 151 12.62 8.83 -8.15
N VAL A 152 13.43 7.83 -8.38
CA VAL A 152 13.85 6.83 -7.40
C VAL A 152 15.36 6.70 -7.50
N VAL A 153 16.04 6.88 -6.39
CA VAL A 153 17.48 6.68 -6.28
C VAL A 153 17.74 5.51 -5.35
N GLY A 154 18.51 4.55 -5.81
CA GLY A 154 18.99 3.40 -5.06
C GLY A 154 20.48 3.21 -5.25
N GLN A 155 21.07 2.14 -4.70
CA GLN A 155 22.50 1.88 -4.81
C GLN A 155 22.97 1.62 -6.25
N TYR A 156 22.06 1.31 -7.18
CA TYR A 156 22.37 1.05 -8.60
C TYR A 156 22.09 2.25 -9.51
N GLY A 157 21.79 3.41 -8.94
CA GLY A 157 21.60 4.66 -9.67
C GLY A 157 20.21 5.24 -9.56
N GLU A 158 19.93 6.19 -10.42
CA GLU A 158 18.68 6.93 -10.49
C GLU A 158 17.77 6.39 -11.59
N LEU A 159 16.49 6.21 -11.26
CA LEU A 159 15.41 5.97 -12.21
C LEU A 159 14.53 7.22 -12.29
N VAL A 160 14.38 7.77 -13.49
CA VAL A 160 13.45 8.85 -13.78
C VAL A 160 12.16 8.25 -14.36
N LEU A 161 11.08 8.37 -13.59
CA LEU A 161 9.76 7.91 -13.99
C LEU A 161 9.05 9.04 -14.74
N ASN A 162 8.53 8.74 -15.92
CA ASN A 162 7.76 9.69 -16.73
C ASN A 162 6.63 8.96 -17.47
N GLU A 163 5.54 9.67 -17.77
CA GLU A 163 4.32 9.10 -18.38
C GLU A 163 4.55 8.50 -19.79
N ASN A 164 5.59 8.92 -20.50
CA ASN A 164 5.88 8.38 -21.83
C ASN A 164 6.43 6.96 -21.76
N ASN A 165 7.29 6.68 -20.78
CA ASN A 165 8.04 5.44 -20.67
C ASN A 165 7.57 4.53 -19.54
N TRP A 166 6.77 5.04 -18.59
CA TRP A 166 6.28 4.28 -17.44
C TRP A 166 4.76 4.19 -17.42
N THR A 167 4.25 3.16 -16.77
CA THR A 167 2.84 2.99 -16.45
C THR A 167 2.71 2.53 -15.01
N ALA A 168 1.54 2.75 -14.43
CA ALA A 168 1.26 2.45 -13.05
C ALA A 168 -0.02 1.65 -12.90
N VAL A 169 0.00 0.71 -11.96
CA VAL A 169 -1.18 0.02 -11.44
C VAL A 169 -1.14 0.09 -9.93
N ARG A 170 -2.28 0.34 -9.32
CA ARG A 170 -2.43 0.22 -7.88
C ARG A 170 -3.61 -0.63 -7.50
N ASP A 171 -3.56 -1.25 -6.34
CA ASP A 171 -4.74 -1.69 -5.63
C ASP A 171 -4.80 -1.09 -4.22
N HIS A 172 -6.02 -1.01 -3.69
CA HIS A 172 -6.29 -0.68 -2.31
C HIS A 172 -7.29 -1.71 -1.77
N SER A 173 -6.91 -2.39 -0.72
CA SER A 173 -7.69 -3.48 -0.14
C SER A 173 -7.77 -3.37 1.36
N TRP A 174 -8.91 -3.80 1.94
CA TRP A 174 -9.14 -3.78 3.38
C TRP A 174 -10.02 -4.92 3.82
N GLY A 175 -9.99 -5.22 5.10
CA GLY A 175 -10.79 -6.25 5.72
C GLY A 175 -10.00 -7.17 6.63
N ILE A 176 -10.31 -8.47 6.61
CA ILE A 176 -9.64 -9.50 7.40
C ILE A 176 -8.87 -10.41 6.46
N TRP A 177 -7.62 -10.70 6.79
CA TRP A 177 -6.83 -11.70 6.07
C TRP A 177 -5.86 -12.41 7.00
N ASP A 178 -6.14 -13.68 7.25
CA ASP A 178 -5.32 -14.56 8.11
C ASP A 178 -4.02 -15.05 7.43
N GLY A 179 -3.77 -14.58 6.19
CA GLY A 179 -2.60 -14.95 5.40
C GLY A 179 -2.68 -16.37 4.80
N PRO A 180 -1.76 -16.74 3.92
CA PRO A 180 -1.60 -18.13 3.52
C PRO A 180 -1.14 -18.93 4.74
N LYS A 181 -1.74 -20.11 4.97
CA LYS A 181 -1.18 -21.07 5.93
C LYS A 181 0.30 -21.30 5.55
N GLN A 182 1.20 -21.09 6.50
CA GLN A 182 2.43 -21.87 6.46
C GLN A 182 1.98 -23.35 6.51
N HIS A 183 2.19 -24.09 5.46
CA HIS A 183 2.15 -25.54 5.53
C HIS A 183 3.28 -25.93 6.50
N THR A 184 2.94 -26.12 7.76
CA THR A 184 3.73 -26.97 8.60
C THR A 184 3.63 -28.34 7.94
N THR A 185 4.62 -28.71 7.18
CA THR A 185 4.93 -30.10 6.92
C THR A 185 5.19 -30.71 8.27
N ASP A 186 4.18 -31.36 8.84
CA ASP A 186 4.38 -32.30 9.93
C ASP A 186 5.36 -33.35 9.41
N ILE A 187 6.60 -33.30 9.90
CA ILE A 187 7.62 -34.34 9.73
C ILE A 187 7.39 -35.39 10.80
#